data_9ff3df722af662f02fc3c7430abed446
#
_entry.id   9ff3df722af662f02fc3c7430abed446
#
_cell.length_a   1.000
_cell.length_b   1.000
_cell.length_c   1.000
_cell.angle_alpha   90.00
_cell.angle_beta   90.00
_cell.angle_gamma   90.00
#
_symmetry.space_group_name_H-M   'P 1'
#
loop_
_entity.id
_entity.type
_entity.pdbx_description
1 polymer ?
#
loop_
_entity_poly.entity_id
_entity_poly.type
_entity_poly.pdbx_seq_one_letter_code
_entity_poly.pdbx_strand_id
1 'polypeptide(L)'
;IYFNEENTVTAQQVRITTSAGSLGAAQLRDDIYEAFEPVSSLGVEVAATNDSIVTQSVSDLISESQFQSLIFAILASMLFLILYYLIDIRKPFLGVITILPVVAIVMGTYLGMYFLDIPLNPVTSTLSGLAIGIGVPFVIHVTNRFRESLNTSDNPVEAVRTTLKTTGGSLFGSAFTTMAGFGILMTSSLKPFQQMGQV
;
A
#
# COMPACT_ATOMS: atom_id res chain seq x y z
N ILE A 1 29.32 -14.72 23.54
CA ILE A 1 29.64 -13.71 24.55
C ILE A 1 30.52 -12.66 23.87
N TYR A 2 30.18 -11.41 24.00
CA TYR A 2 30.93 -10.28 23.45
C TYR A 2 31.55 -9.49 24.60
N PHE A 3 32.81 -9.10 24.44
CA PHE A 3 33.55 -8.32 25.42
C PHE A 3 33.91 -6.95 24.86
N ASN A 4 33.96 -5.93 25.71
CA ASN A 4 34.51 -4.62 25.35
C ASN A 4 36.02 -4.57 25.53
N GLU A 5 36.67 -3.43 25.27
CA GLU A 5 38.11 -3.23 25.45
C GLU A 5 38.57 -3.42 26.91
N GLU A 6 37.67 -3.27 27.88
CA GLU A 6 37.92 -3.48 29.30
C GLU A 6 37.72 -4.94 29.75
N ASN A 7 37.49 -5.86 28.81
CA ASN A 7 37.25 -7.29 29.04
C ASN A 7 36.01 -7.59 29.92
N THR A 8 35.05 -6.67 29.92
CA THR A 8 33.73 -6.87 30.53
C THR A 8 32.73 -7.41 29.51
N VAL A 9 31.79 -8.27 29.92
CA VAL A 9 30.76 -8.84 29.06
C VAL A 9 29.79 -7.73 28.69
N THR A 10 29.70 -7.39 27.40
CA THR A 10 28.78 -6.36 26.88
C THR A 10 27.49 -6.96 26.31
N ALA A 11 27.57 -8.16 25.76
CA ALA A 11 26.42 -8.86 25.25
C ALA A 11 26.63 -10.38 25.29
N GLN A 12 25.56 -11.12 25.51
CA GLN A 12 25.54 -12.57 25.42
C GLN A 12 24.41 -12.99 24.44
N GLN A 13 24.77 -13.81 23.47
CA GLN A 13 23.80 -14.42 22.58
C GLN A 13 23.42 -15.81 23.09
N VAL A 14 22.13 -16.04 23.30
CA VAL A 14 21.58 -17.37 23.56
C VAL A 14 20.83 -17.81 22.29
N ARG A 15 21.20 -18.97 21.75
CA ARG A 15 20.53 -19.53 20.57
C ARG A 15 19.54 -20.60 21.02
N ILE A 16 18.26 -20.36 20.74
CA ILE A 16 17.15 -21.27 21.00
C ILE A 16 16.70 -21.87 19.69
N THR A 17 16.69 -23.20 19.59
CA THR A 17 16.13 -23.87 18.41
C THR A 17 14.62 -23.96 18.55
N THR A 18 13.89 -23.47 17.57
CA THR A 18 12.43 -23.47 17.56
C THR A 18 11.88 -24.00 16.24
N SER A 19 10.71 -24.63 16.28
CA SER A 19 9.94 -25.03 15.12
C SER A 19 8.88 -24.00 14.72
N ALA A 20 8.80 -22.86 15.42
CA ALA A 20 7.85 -21.80 15.09
C ALA A 20 8.18 -21.21 13.71
N GLY A 21 7.24 -21.30 12.78
CA GLY A 21 7.31 -20.63 11.49
C GLY A 21 6.92 -19.16 11.59
N SER A 22 6.80 -18.49 10.45
CA SER A 22 6.43 -17.06 10.37
C SER A 22 5.09 -16.74 11.06
N LEU A 23 4.13 -17.65 11.02
CA LEU A 23 2.82 -17.46 11.68
C LEU A 23 2.88 -17.48 13.21
N GLY A 24 3.88 -18.15 13.79
CA GLY A 24 4.10 -18.21 15.24
C GLY A 24 5.14 -17.23 15.75
N ALA A 25 5.69 -16.36 14.90
CA ALA A 25 6.82 -15.50 15.25
C ALA A 25 6.46 -14.45 16.32
N ALA A 26 5.27 -13.89 16.28
CA ALA A 26 4.80 -12.92 17.27
C ALA A 26 4.66 -13.59 18.66
N GLN A 27 3.99 -14.74 18.70
CA GLN A 27 3.82 -15.48 19.95
C GLN A 27 5.17 -15.94 20.50
N LEU A 28 6.06 -16.46 19.66
CA LEU A 28 7.41 -16.85 20.05
C LEU A 28 8.20 -15.67 20.66
N ARG A 29 8.08 -14.49 20.07
CA ARG A 29 8.70 -13.27 20.58
C ARG A 29 8.20 -12.97 21.99
N ASP A 30 6.90 -12.97 22.17
CA ASP A 30 6.24 -12.64 23.45
C ASP A 30 6.57 -13.69 24.50
N ASP A 31 6.58 -14.98 24.17
CA ASP A 31 7.00 -16.08 25.05
C ASP A 31 8.48 -15.92 25.48
N ILE A 32 9.37 -15.49 24.58
CA ILE A 32 10.77 -15.22 24.91
C ILE A 32 10.89 -14.03 25.89
N TYR A 33 10.17 -12.93 25.62
CA TYR A 33 10.21 -11.78 26.54
C TYR A 33 9.64 -12.13 27.91
N GLU A 34 8.58 -12.92 28.01
CA GLU A 34 8.02 -13.40 29.27
C GLU A 34 9.04 -14.31 30.00
N ALA A 35 9.67 -15.24 29.30
CA ALA A 35 10.66 -16.15 29.89
C ALA A 35 11.90 -15.41 30.39
N PHE A 36 12.29 -14.30 29.78
CA PHE A 36 13.46 -13.50 30.18
C PHE A 36 13.11 -12.26 31.02
N GLU A 37 11.85 -12.08 31.43
CA GLU A 37 11.44 -10.99 32.31
C GLU A 37 12.29 -10.90 33.61
N PRO A 38 12.62 -12.01 34.29
CA PRO A 38 13.50 -11.96 35.47
C PRO A 38 14.91 -11.40 35.18
N VAL A 39 15.40 -11.57 33.95
CA VAL A 39 16.71 -11.06 33.52
C VAL A 39 16.59 -9.57 33.16
N SER A 40 15.53 -9.17 32.50
CA SER A 40 15.32 -7.77 32.16
C SER A 40 15.09 -6.90 33.41
N SER A 41 14.49 -7.45 34.46
CA SER A 41 14.31 -6.77 35.75
C SER A 41 15.62 -6.42 36.46
N LEU A 42 16.72 -7.06 36.07
CA LEU A 42 18.08 -6.75 36.54
C LEU A 42 18.76 -5.60 35.78
N GLY A 43 18.05 -4.94 34.89
CA GLY A 43 18.56 -3.84 34.05
C GLY A 43 19.33 -4.32 32.81
N VAL A 44 19.16 -5.57 32.40
CA VAL A 44 19.75 -6.13 31.18
C VAL A 44 18.73 -6.00 30.06
N GLU A 45 19.15 -5.42 28.94
CA GLU A 45 18.32 -5.36 27.75
C GLU A 45 18.25 -6.73 27.08
N VAL A 46 17.05 -7.25 26.88
CA VAL A 46 16.77 -8.52 26.20
C VAL A 46 16.17 -8.23 24.82
N ALA A 47 16.76 -8.80 23.78
CA ALA A 47 16.25 -8.69 22.41
C ALA A 47 16.06 -10.09 21.81
N ALA A 48 14.80 -10.47 21.57
CA ALA A 48 14.46 -11.66 20.82
C ALA A 48 14.57 -11.37 19.31
N THR A 49 15.42 -12.08 18.60
CA THR A 49 15.63 -11.85 17.16
C THR A 49 15.82 -13.15 16.40
N ASN A 50 15.09 -13.26 15.29
CA ASN A 50 15.34 -14.16 14.17
C ASN A 50 14.69 -13.59 12.92
N ASP A 51 14.92 -14.18 11.75
CA ASP A 51 14.36 -13.67 10.48
C ASP A 51 12.82 -13.58 10.50
N SER A 52 12.15 -14.54 11.13
CA SER A 52 10.68 -14.55 11.22
C SER A 52 10.15 -13.45 12.16
N ILE A 53 10.78 -13.26 13.32
CA ILE A 53 10.39 -12.22 14.28
C ILE A 53 10.63 -10.83 13.69
N VAL A 54 11.79 -10.61 13.05
CA VAL A 54 12.10 -9.32 12.40
C VAL A 54 11.12 -9.05 11.27
N THR A 55 10.87 -10.02 10.40
CA THR A 55 9.94 -9.88 9.28
C THR A 55 8.54 -9.56 9.79
N GLN A 56 8.05 -10.25 10.81
CA GLN A 56 6.74 -9.99 11.41
C GLN A 56 6.67 -8.60 12.02
N SER A 57 7.64 -8.21 12.83
CA SER A 57 7.67 -6.87 13.46
C SER A 57 7.71 -5.75 12.43
N VAL A 58 8.48 -5.92 11.34
CA VAL A 58 8.51 -4.98 10.23
C VAL A 58 7.15 -4.92 9.51
N SER A 59 6.51 -6.08 9.29
CA SER A 59 5.19 -6.12 8.66
C SER A 59 4.11 -5.43 9.51
N ASP A 60 4.14 -5.61 10.83
CA ASP A 60 3.20 -4.98 11.75
C ASP A 60 3.37 -3.45 11.74
N LEU A 61 4.60 -2.95 11.83
CA LEU A 61 4.91 -1.52 11.75
C LEU A 61 4.50 -0.90 10.40
N ILE A 62 4.73 -1.64 9.29
CA ILE A 62 4.31 -1.19 7.97
C ILE A 62 2.80 -1.12 7.90
N SER A 63 2.08 -2.13 8.39
CA SER A 63 0.63 -2.19 8.33
C SER A 63 -0.01 -1.01 9.07
N GLU A 64 0.49 -0.65 10.24
CA GLU A 64 0.00 0.48 11.01
C GLU A 64 0.28 1.82 10.32
N SER A 65 1.54 2.05 9.92
CA SER A 65 1.94 3.29 9.24
C SER A 65 1.32 3.42 7.85
N GLN A 66 1.09 2.30 7.15
CA GLN A 66 0.47 2.27 5.84
C GLN A 66 -0.96 2.78 5.87
N PHE A 67 -1.76 2.36 6.86
CA PHE A 67 -3.14 2.82 6.99
C PHE A 67 -3.23 4.33 7.21
N GLN A 68 -2.39 4.88 8.08
CA GLN A 68 -2.30 6.33 8.29
C GLN A 68 -1.88 7.06 7.01
N SER A 69 -0.82 6.58 6.36
CA SER A 69 -0.31 7.16 5.10
C SER A 69 -1.36 7.14 3.99
N LEU A 70 -2.14 6.06 3.90
CA LEU A 70 -3.24 5.92 2.94
C LEU A 70 -4.33 6.97 3.16
N ILE A 71 -4.76 7.16 4.41
CA ILE A 71 -5.75 8.20 4.75
C ILE A 71 -5.22 9.58 4.36
N PHE A 72 -3.97 9.91 4.73
CA PHE A 72 -3.36 11.17 4.36
C PHE A 72 -3.26 11.36 2.85
N ALA A 73 -2.88 10.32 2.10
CA ALA A 73 -2.79 10.38 0.64
C ALA A 73 -4.15 10.62 -0.02
N ILE A 74 -5.21 9.95 0.45
CA ILE A 74 -6.58 10.17 -0.05
C ILE A 74 -7.06 11.58 0.29
N LEU A 75 -6.85 12.06 1.52
CA LEU A 75 -7.26 13.40 1.93
C LEU A 75 -6.48 14.48 1.16
N ALA A 76 -5.18 14.32 0.97
CA ALA A 76 -4.36 15.23 0.19
C ALA A 76 -4.80 15.27 -1.29
N SER A 77 -5.07 14.10 -1.88
CA SER A 77 -5.58 13.98 -3.25
C SER A 77 -6.97 14.61 -3.39
N MET A 78 -7.85 14.41 -2.42
CA MET A 78 -9.16 15.02 -2.39
C MET A 78 -9.07 16.55 -2.29
N LEU A 79 -8.21 17.05 -1.41
CA LEU A 79 -7.97 18.50 -1.27
C LEU A 79 -7.42 19.09 -2.57
N PHE A 80 -6.46 18.41 -3.20
CA PHE A 80 -5.91 18.81 -4.50
C PHE A 80 -7.01 18.88 -5.57
N LEU A 81 -7.88 17.88 -5.67
CA LEU A 81 -8.98 17.87 -6.63
C LEU A 81 -10.03 18.96 -6.35
N ILE A 82 -10.33 19.21 -5.08
CA ILE A 82 -11.22 20.31 -4.68
C ILE A 82 -10.65 21.65 -5.12
N LEU A 83 -9.37 21.91 -4.84
CA LEU A 83 -8.68 23.14 -5.24
C LEU A 83 -8.60 23.25 -6.77
N TYR A 84 -8.28 22.18 -7.46
CA TYR A 84 -8.22 22.13 -8.91
C TYR A 84 -9.56 22.55 -9.53
N TYR A 85 -10.67 21.92 -9.13
CA TYR A 85 -11.99 22.26 -9.67
C TYR A 85 -12.56 23.59 -9.13
N LEU A 86 -12.09 24.06 -7.98
CA LEU A 86 -12.43 25.39 -7.48
C LEU A 86 -11.83 26.49 -8.38
N ILE A 87 -10.57 26.32 -8.77
CA ILE A 87 -9.84 27.29 -9.60
C ILE A 87 -10.33 27.22 -11.05
N ASP A 88 -10.47 26.01 -11.60
CA ASP A 88 -10.82 25.78 -13.01
C ASP A 88 -12.27 26.20 -13.34
N ILE A 89 -13.23 25.80 -12.52
CA ILE A 89 -14.66 25.95 -12.83
C ILE A 89 -15.53 26.47 -11.69
N ARG A 90 -14.92 26.80 -10.56
CA ARG A 90 -15.61 27.23 -9.33
C ARG A 90 -16.67 26.22 -8.80
N LYS A 91 -16.44 24.94 -9.03
CA LYS A 91 -17.32 23.84 -8.58
C LYS A 91 -16.52 22.84 -7.71
N PRO A 92 -16.20 23.17 -6.45
CA PRO A 92 -15.35 22.33 -5.59
C PRO A 92 -15.95 20.95 -5.31
N PHE A 93 -17.29 20.83 -5.33
CA PHE A 93 -17.98 19.55 -5.08
C PHE A 93 -17.63 18.48 -6.13
N LEU A 94 -17.24 18.89 -7.34
CA LEU A 94 -16.80 17.95 -8.37
C LEU A 94 -15.53 17.22 -7.97
N GLY A 95 -14.63 17.88 -7.20
CA GLY A 95 -13.43 17.24 -6.66
C GLY A 95 -13.75 16.08 -5.72
N VAL A 96 -14.78 16.22 -4.88
CA VAL A 96 -15.25 15.15 -3.99
C VAL A 96 -15.81 13.96 -4.77
N ILE A 97 -16.57 14.21 -5.84
CA ILE A 97 -17.10 13.13 -6.68
C ILE A 97 -15.98 12.42 -7.44
N THR A 98 -15.01 13.19 -7.94
CA THR A 98 -13.92 12.68 -8.77
C THR A 98 -12.97 11.77 -7.99
N ILE A 99 -12.84 11.91 -6.65
CA ILE A 99 -11.99 11.01 -5.84
C ILE A 99 -12.62 9.63 -5.60
N LEU A 100 -13.94 9.48 -5.68
CA LEU A 100 -14.65 8.23 -5.37
C LEU A 100 -14.15 7.01 -6.16
N PRO A 101 -13.95 7.08 -7.49
CA PRO A 101 -13.36 5.97 -8.23
C PRO A 101 -11.96 5.59 -7.76
N VAL A 102 -11.14 6.56 -7.35
CA VAL A 102 -9.78 6.29 -6.83
C VAL A 102 -9.86 5.53 -5.51
N VAL A 103 -10.75 5.95 -4.61
CA VAL A 103 -11.01 5.22 -3.35
C VAL A 103 -11.49 3.80 -3.64
N ALA A 104 -12.39 3.62 -4.60
CA ALA A 104 -12.88 2.30 -5.00
C ALA A 104 -11.75 1.39 -5.55
N ILE A 105 -10.82 1.95 -6.33
CA ILE A 105 -9.64 1.21 -6.83
C ILE A 105 -8.76 0.78 -5.67
N VAL A 106 -8.45 1.67 -4.74
CA VAL A 106 -7.64 1.34 -3.56
C VAL A 106 -8.31 0.25 -2.71
N MET A 107 -9.61 0.36 -2.46
CA MET A 107 -10.36 -0.68 -1.75
C MET A 107 -10.34 -2.00 -2.53
N GLY A 108 -10.48 -1.96 -3.85
CA GLY A 108 -10.37 -3.13 -4.73
C GLY A 108 -9.01 -3.80 -4.65
N THR A 109 -7.92 -3.01 -4.58
CA THR A 109 -6.56 -3.53 -4.40
C THR A 109 -6.42 -4.32 -3.11
N TYR A 110 -6.85 -3.76 -1.97
CA TYR A 110 -6.81 -4.48 -0.69
C TYR A 110 -7.72 -5.70 -0.65
N LEU A 111 -8.88 -5.61 -1.28
CA LEU A 111 -9.80 -6.74 -1.40
C LEU A 111 -9.18 -7.85 -2.27
N GLY A 112 -8.51 -7.51 -3.36
CA GLY A 112 -7.75 -8.45 -4.19
C GLY A 112 -6.64 -9.13 -3.40
N MET A 113 -5.85 -8.36 -2.64
CA MET A 113 -4.82 -8.92 -1.76
C MET A 113 -5.40 -9.91 -0.74
N TYR A 114 -6.54 -9.57 -0.16
CA TYR A 114 -7.24 -10.45 0.79
C TYR A 114 -7.67 -11.77 0.15
N PHE A 115 -8.28 -11.74 -1.04
CA PHE A 115 -8.72 -12.96 -1.73
C PHE A 115 -7.58 -13.81 -2.26
N LEU A 116 -6.44 -13.19 -2.57
CA LEU A 116 -5.24 -13.89 -3.05
C LEU A 116 -4.30 -14.31 -1.93
N ASP A 117 -4.69 -14.07 -0.68
CA ASP A 117 -3.88 -14.35 0.53
C ASP A 117 -2.47 -13.71 0.45
N ILE A 118 -2.42 -12.48 -0.06
CA ILE A 118 -1.20 -11.70 -0.23
C ILE A 118 -0.99 -10.82 1.00
N PRO A 119 0.06 -11.05 1.81
CA PRO A 119 0.33 -10.25 3.00
C PRO A 119 0.85 -8.86 2.65
N LEU A 120 0.57 -7.89 3.52
CA LEU A 120 1.23 -6.60 3.47
C LEU A 120 2.71 -6.77 3.80
N ASN A 121 3.55 -6.27 2.92
CA ASN A 121 5.00 -6.23 3.07
C ASN A 121 5.54 -4.91 2.48
N PRO A 122 6.83 -4.57 2.64
CA PRO A 122 7.38 -3.31 2.14
C PRO A 122 7.13 -3.03 0.65
N VAL A 123 7.03 -4.08 -0.17
CA VAL A 123 6.79 -3.95 -1.61
C VAL A 123 5.31 -3.81 -1.93
N THR A 124 4.46 -4.71 -1.39
CA THR A 124 3.01 -4.68 -1.65
C THR A 124 2.33 -3.45 -1.03
N SER A 125 2.86 -2.90 0.05
CA SER A 125 2.36 -1.67 0.66
C SER A 125 2.45 -0.45 -0.29
N THR A 126 3.39 -0.45 -1.24
CA THR A 126 3.51 0.64 -2.23
C THR A 126 2.37 0.66 -3.25
N LEU A 127 1.63 -0.45 -3.42
CA LEU A 127 0.55 -0.57 -4.40
C LEU A 127 -0.56 0.46 -4.21
N SER A 128 -0.92 0.76 -2.96
CA SER A 128 -1.94 1.78 -2.68
C SER A 128 -1.51 3.19 -3.10
N GLY A 129 -0.24 3.53 -2.86
CA GLY A 129 0.34 4.80 -3.33
C GLY A 129 0.36 4.89 -4.86
N LEU A 130 0.72 3.79 -5.54
CA LEU A 130 0.68 3.70 -6.99
C LEU A 130 -0.75 3.80 -7.53
N ALA A 131 -1.72 3.12 -6.89
CA ALA A 131 -3.12 3.17 -7.28
C ALA A 131 -3.68 4.61 -7.21
N ILE A 132 -3.35 5.37 -6.17
CA ILE A 132 -3.71 6.79 -6.06
C ILE A 132 -2.98 7.61 -7.11
N GLY A 133 -1.65 7.45 -7.23
CA GLY A 133 -0.81 8.24 -8.13
C GLY A 133 -1.16 8.08 -9.61
N ILE A 134 -1.56 6.88 -10.03
CA ILE A 134 -2.02 6.59 -11.40
C ILE A 134 -3.52 6.91 -11.55
N GLY A 135 -4.32 6.62 -10.52
CA GLY A 135 -5.77 6.77 -10.57
C GLY A 135 -6.23 8.22 -10.66
N VAL A 136 -5.61 9.14 -9.90
CA VAL A 136 -6.00 10.56 -9.87
C VAL A 136 -5.92 11.22 -11.27
N PRO A 137 -4.82 11.15 -12.02
CA PRO A 137 -4.78 11.65 -13.39
C PRO A 137 -5.85 11.04 -14.30
N PHE A 138 -6.10 9.73 -14.19
CA PHE A 138 -7.09 9.06 -15.02
C PHE A 138 -8.49 9.60 -14.79
N VAL A 139 -8.91 9.75 -13.53
CA VAL A 139 -10.25 10.27 -13.21
C VAL A 139 -10.37 11.75 -13.59
N ILE A 140 -9.31 12.56 -13.50
CA ILE A 140 -9.30 13.95 -13.98
C ILE A 140 -9.55 13.98 -15.49
N HIS A 141 -8.84 13.15 -16.27
CA HIS A 141 -9.02 13.10 -17.73
C HIS A 141 -10.44 12.69 -18.12
N VAL A 142 -10.99 11.66 -17.50
CA VAL A 142 -12.36 11.21 -17.74
C VAL A 142 -13.38 12.30 -17.38
N THR A 143 -13.23 12.91 -16.19
CA THR A 143 -14.16 13.93 -15.71
C THR A 143 -14.13 15.17 -16.59
N ASN A 144 -12.94 15.64 -16.99
CA ASN A 144 -12.82 16.82 -17.86
C ASN A 144 -13.38 16.55 -19.24
N ARG A 145 -13.11 15.37 -19.82
CA ARG A 145 -13.68 15.00 -21.12
C ARG A 145 -15.19 14.86 -21.08
N PHE A 146 -15.73 14.27 -20.02
CA PHE A 146 -17.17 14.17 -19.82
C PHE A 146 -17.83 15.56 -19.74
N ARG A 147 -17.23 16.48 -19.00
CA ARG A 147 -17.71 17.87 -18.91
C ARG A 147 -17.68 18.58 -20.27
N GLU A 148 -16.57 18.44 -21.00
CA GLU A 148 -16.44 19.02 -22.34
C GLU A 148 -17.52 18.47 -23.27
N SER A 149 -17.76 17.16 -23.22
CA SER A 149 -18.81 16.51 -24.04
C SER A 149 -20.20 16.94 -23.61
N LEU A 150 -20.47 17.19 -22.33
CA LEU A 150 -21.75 17.75 -21.85
C LEU A 150 -22.00 19.18 -22.33
N ASN A 151 -20.94 19.99 -22.46
CA ASN A 151 -21.09 21.36 -22.97
C ASN A 151 -21.39 21.39 -24.48
N THR A 152 -21.10 20.31 -25.19
CA THR A 152 -21.26 20.22 -26.65
C THR A 152 -22.53 19.43 -27.06
N SER A 153 -23.10 18.66 -26.14
CA SER A 153 -24.25 17.77 -26.38
C SER A 153 -25.33 18.03 -25.32
N ASP A 154 -26.58 18.18 -25.81
CA ASP A 154 -27.74 18.32 -24.91
C ASP A 154 -28.15 17.01 -24.21
N ASN A 155 -27.52 15.88 -24.58
CA ASN A 155 -27.86 14.57 -24.06
C ASN A 155 -26.71 14.00 -23.20
N PRO A 156 -26.90 13.82 -21.88
CA PRO A 156 -25.89 13.25 -21.01
C PRO A 156 -25.41 11.83 -21.42
N VAL A 157 -26.29 11.03 -22.02
CA VAL A 157 -25.94 9.68 -22.49
C VAL A 157 -24.97 9.75 -23.67
N GLU A 158 -25.16 10.69 -24.58
CA GLU A 158 -24.23 10.89 -25.70
C GLU A 158 -22.91 11.46 -25.23
N ALA A 159 -22.89 12.31 -24.19
CA ALA A 159 -21.68 12.78 -23.56
C ALA A 159 -20.86 11.63 -22.94
N VAL A 160 -21.50 10.69 -22.24
CA VAL A 160 -20.85 9.47 -21.73
C VAL A 160 -20.28 8.64 -22.86
N ARG A 161 -21.07 8.40 -23.91
CA ARG A 161 -20.65 7.61 -25.07
C ARG A 161 -19.43 8.21 -25.77
N THR A 162 -19.42 9.52 -25.95
CA THR A 162 -18.31 10.26 -26.57
C THR A 162 -17.06 10.17 -25.70
N THR A 163 -17.20 10.35 -24.39
CA THR A 163 -16.10 10.22 -23.41
C THR A 163 -15.48 8.82 -23.45
N LEU A 164 -16.33 7.78 -23.44
CA LEU A 164 -15.85 6.39 -23.50
C LEU A 164 -15.15 6.07 -24.82
N LYS A 165 -15.67 6.57 -25.95
CA LYS A 165 -15.04 6.31 -27.26
C LYS A 165 -13.72 7.06 -27.45
N THR A 166 -13.59 8.26 -26.93
CA THR A 166 -12.40 9.09 -27.13
C THR A 166 -11.36 8.85 -26.04
N THR A 167 -11.66 9.24 -24.81
CA THR A 167 -10.73 9.15 -23.67
C THR A 167 -10.63 7.71 -23.13
N GLY A 168 -11.73 6.97 -23.11
CA GLY A 168 -11.75 5.59 -22.65
C GLY A 168 -10.81 4.68 -23.44
N GLY A 169 -10.72 4.84 -24.75
CA GLY A 169 -9.82 4.06 -25.59
C GLY A 169 -8.33 4.31 -25.27
N SER A 170 -7.94 5.58 -25.12
CA SER A 170 -6.54 5.92 -24.76
C SER A 170 -6.19 5.49 -23.35
N LEU A 171 -7.11 5.63 -22.40
CA LEU A 171 -6.90 5.18 -21.01
C LEU A 171 -6.83 3.66 -20.92
N PHE A 172 -7.63 2.95 -21.73
CA PHE A 172 -7.56 1.49 -21.81
C PHE A 172 -6.17 1.03 -22.30
N GLY A 173 -5.63 1.67 -23.34
CA GLY A 173 -4.28 1.39 -23.83
C GLY A 173 -3.22 1.62 -22.76
N SER A 174 -3.29 2.73 -22.01
CA SER A 174 -2.39 3.04 -20.91
C SER A 174 -2.53 2.02 -19.76
N ALA A 175 -3.77 1.68 -19.38
CA ALA A 175 -4.02 0.68 -18.35
C ALA A 175 -3.48 -0.70 -18.77
N PHE A 176 -3.68 -1.11 -20.01
CA PHE A 176 -3.16 -2.36 -20.54
C PHE A 176 -1.64 -2.42 -20.49
N THR A 177 -0.96 -1.33 -20.85
CA THR A 177 0.51 -1.23 -20.76
C THR A 177 0.98 -1.35 -19.30
N THR A 178 0.28 -0.69 -18.38
CA THR A 178 0.59 -0.77 -16.94
C THR A 178 0.38 -2.20 -16.42
N MET A 179 -0.75 -2.83 -16.77
CA MET A 179 -1.02 -4.23 -16.41
C MET A 179 0.03 -5.19 -16.97
N ALA A 180 0.47 -4.99 -18.21
CA ALA A 180 1.54 -5.80 -18.81
C ALA A 180 2.86 -5.60 -18.06
N GLY A 181 3.20 -4.35 -17.70
CA GLY A 181 4.39 -4.04 -16.92
C GLY A 181 4.40 -4.70 -15.54
N PHE A 182 3.30 -4.60 -14.79
CA PHE A 182 3.17 -5.28 -13.50
C PHE A 182 3.07 -6.81 -13.67
N GLY A 183 2.39 -7.28 -14.72
CA GLY A 183 2.29 -8.70 -15.02
C GLY A 183 3.64 -9.40 -15.21
N ILE A 184 4.63 -8.70 -15.74
CA ILE A 184 6.01 -9.24 -15.86
C ILE A 184 6.60 -9.53 -14.46
N LEU A 185 6.23 -8.78 -13.43
CA LEU A 185 6.71 -9.02 -12.06
C LEU A 185 6.26 -10.39 -11.52
N MET A 186 5.19 -10.98 -12.05
CA MET A 186 4.76 -12.34 -11.68
C MET A 186 5.83 -13.39 -11.98
N THR A 187 6.76 -13.10 -12.89
CA THR A 187 7.88 -14.00 -13.23
C THR A 187 9.11 -13.77 -12.34
N SER A 188 9.04 -12.85 -11.39
CA SER A 188 10.15 -12.54 -10.50
C SER A 188 10.51 -13.73 -9.59
N SER A 189 11.80 -13.92 -9.33
CA SER A 189 12.30 -14.88 -8.34
C SER A 189 12.05 -14.42 -6.89
N LEU A 190 11.77 -13.14 -6.67
CA LEU A 190 11.49 -12.56 -5.36
C LEU A 190 9.99 -12.54 -5.09
N LYS A 191 9.53 -13.29 -4.08
CA LYS A 191 8.11 -13.39 -3.72
C LYS A 191 7.38 -12.05 -3.58
N PRO A 192 7.93 -11.01 -2.93
CA PRO A 192 7.23 -9.73 -2.80
C PRO A 192 6.91 -9.07 -4.15
N PHE A 193 7.84 -9.14 -5.13
CA PHE A 193 7.60 -8.61 -6.48
C PHE A 193 6.62 -9.48 -7.27
N GLN A 194 6.69 -10.82 -7.11
CA GLN A 194 5.70 -11.71 -7.71
C GLN A 194 4.29 -11.40 -7.20
N GLN A 195 4.13 -11.20 -5.90
CA GLN A 195 2.88 -10.80 -5.28
C GLN A 195 2.37 -9.45 -5.77
N MET A 196 3.28 -8.48 -5.97
CA MET A 196 2.94 -7.17 -6.53
C MET A 196 2.38 -7.27 -7.97
N GLY A 197 2.86 -8.23 -8.75
CA GLY A 197 2.35 -8.47 -10.10
C GLY A 197 0.99 -9.19 -10.14
N GLN A 198 0.59 -9.87 -9.05
CA GLN A 198 -0.67 -10.62 -8.96
C GLN A 198 -1.87 -9.73 -8.56
N VAL A 199 -1.63 -8.60 -7.94
CA VAL A 199 -2.63 -7.62 -7.50
C VAL A 199 -2.90 -6.58 -8.58
#